data_54734584868c2d182ee89c86a200e260
#
_entry.id   54734584868c2d182ee89c86a200e260
#
_cell.length_a   1.000
_cell.length_b   1.000
_cell.length_c   1.000
_cell.angle_alpha   90.00
_cell.angle_beta   90.00
_cell.angle_gamma   90.00
#
_symmetry.space_group_name_H-M   'P 1'
#
loop_
_entity.id
_entity.type
_entity.pdbx_description
1 polymer ?
#
loop_
_entity_poly.entity_id
_entity_poly.type
_entity_poly.pdbx_seq_one_letter_code
_entity_poly.pdbx_strand_id
1 'polypeptide(L)'
;MKKTFIGIDPGLSGALAIIKGDDVQVFDCPETIPEMAAIVKLYKDNSKVLIEKVNAFYKSSAKSAFTFGSNFGAWQAIFASFQIHREFERMQK
;
A
#
# COMPACT_ATOMS: atom_id res chain seq x y z
N MET A 1 19.22 -0.53 14.04
CA MET A 1 17.78 -0.23 13.90
C MET A 1 17.16 -1.22 12.92
N LYS A 2 16.05 -1.81 13.30
CA LYS A 2 15.38 -2.79 12.45
C LYS A 2 14.65 -2.08 11.31
N LYS A 3 14.75 -2.64 10.12
CA LYS A 3 14.04 -2.12 8.97
C LYS A 3 12.56 -2.51 9.04
N THR A 4 11.71 -1.58 8.67
CA THR A 4 10.28 -1.82 8.58
C THR A 4 9.91 -2.10 7.13
N PHE A 5 9.14 -3.15 6.90
CA PHE A 5 8.61 -3.46 5.59
C PHE A 5 7.11 -3.23 5.60
N ILE A 6 6.62 -2.55 4.59
CA ILE A 6 5.20 -2.24 4.44
C ILE A 6 4.72 -2.86 3.14
N GLY A 7 3.79 -3.81 3.24
CA GLY A 7 3.19 -4.43 2.07
C GLY A 7 1.77 -3.94 1.89
N ILE A 8 1.39 -3.59 0.67
CA ILE A 8 0.09 -3.01 0.40
C ILE A 8 -0.58 -3.69 -0.78
N ASP A 9 -1.80 -4.16 -0.57
CA ASP A 9 -2.72 -4.56 -1.61
C ASP A 9 -3.81 -3.49 -1.68
N PRO A 10 -3.78 -2.60 -2.69
CA PRO A 10 -4.70 -1.45 -2.73
C PRO A 10 -6.08 -1.72 -3.29
N GLY A 11 -6.48 -2.98 -3.42
CA GLY A 11 -7.80 -3.33 -3.96
C GLY A 11 -8.95 -2.85 -3.10
N LEU A 12 -10.17 -3.21 -3.52
CA LEU A 12 -11.38 -2.80 -2.83
C LEU A 12 -11.43 -3.36 -1.40
N SER A 13 -11.00 -4.62 -1.25
CA SER A 13 -10.85 -5.24 0.06
C SER A 13 -9.38 -5.32 0.42
N GLY A 14 -8.68 -4.23 0.19
CA GLY A 14 -7.23 -4.20 0.32
C GLY A 14 -6.73 -4.38 1.73
N ALA A 15 -5.48 -4.74 1.84
CA ALA A 15 -4.82 -5.00 3.11
C ALA A 15 -3.46 -4.32 3.18
N LEU A 16 -3.06 -4.04 4.40
CA LEU A 16 -1.81 -3.38 4.71
C LEU A 16 -1.09 -4.22 5.75
N ALA A 17 0.14 -4.61 5.47
CA ALA A 17 0.95 -5.37 6.41
C ALA A 17 2.19 -4.56 6.81
N ILE A 18 2.44 -4.49 8.10
CA ILE A 18 3.63 -3.84 8.66
C ILE A 18 4.48 -4.92 9.31
N ILE A 19 5.71 -5.06 8.83
CA ILE A 19 6.63 -6.08 9.34
C ILE A 19 7.86 -5.38 9.89
N LYS A 20 8.10 -5.54 11.18
CA LYS A 20 9.26 -4.94 11.83
C LYS A 20 9.94 -6.01 12.69
N GLY A 21 11.07 -6.53 12.22
CA GLY A 21 11.69 -7.67 12.88
C GLY A 21 10.78 -8.87 12.84
N ASP A 22 10.46 -9.43 14.01
CA ASP A 22 9.56 -10.56 14.14
C ASP A 22 8.11 -10.15 14.34
N ASP A 23 7.85 -8.85 14.44
CA ASP A 23 6.52 -8.33 14.67
C ASP A 23 5.79 -8.10 13.34
N VAL A 24 4.62 -8.69 13.21
CA VAL A 24 3.80 -8.57 12.00
C VAL A 24 2.42 -8.10 12.39
N GLN A 25 1.99 -7.00 11.77
CA GLN A 25 0.64 -6.47 11.98
C GLN A 25 -0.05 -6.36 10.63
N VAL A 26 -1.29 -6.78 10.56
CA VAL A 26 -2.09 -6.73 9.33
C VAL A 26 -3.35 -5.95 9.61
N PHE A 27 -3.65 -5.01 8.72
CA PHE A 27 -4.82 -4.15 8.83
C PHE A 27 -5.58 -4.15 7.51
N ASP A 28 -6.86 -3.88 7.58
CA ASP A 28 -7.59 -3.47 6.37
C ASP A 28 -7.02 -2.13 5.92
N CYS A 29 -6.95 -1.91 4.62
CA CYS A 29 -6.51 -0.61 4.11
C CYS A 29 -7.45 0.49 4.59
N PRO A 30 -6.89 1.62 5.06
CA PRO A 30 -7.73 2.75 5.45
C PRO A 30 -8.58 3.25 4.29
N GLU A 31 -9.74 3.79 4.61
CA GLU A 31 -10.67 4.27 3.60
C GLU A 31 -10.40 5.70 3.15
N THR A 32 -9.67 6.48 3.95
CA THR A 32 -9.43 7.88 3.65
C THR A 32 -7.95 8.17 3.49
N ILE A 33 -7.65 9.17 2.68
CA ILE A 33 -6.27 9.60 2.48
C ILE A 33 -5.61 10.08 3.77
N PRO A 34 -6.28 10.87 4.63
CA PRO A 34 -5.67 11.25 5.91
C PRO A 34 -5.29 10.07 6.78
N GLU A 35 -6.12 9.02 6.81
CA GLU A 35 -5.79 7.81 7.58
C GLU A 35 -4.59 7.07 6.98
N MET A 36 -4.54 6.99 5.65
CA MET A 36 -3.40 6.39 4.96
C MET A 36 -2.12 7.14 5.30
N ALA A 37 -2.17 8.47 5.22
CA ALA A 37 -1.00 9.30 5.52
C ALA A 37 -0.55 9.16 6.98
N ALA A 38 -1.50 9.05 7.91
CA ALA A 38 -1.17 8.88 9.33
C ALA A 38 -0.39 7.60 9.58
N ILE A 39 -0.79 6.50 8.93
CA ILE A 39 -0.10 5.24 9.07
C ILE A 39 1.31 5.33 8.50
N VAL A 40 1.46 5.90 7.31
CA VAL A 40 2.76 6.03 6.68
C VAL A 40 3.68 6.90 7.52
N LYS A 41 3.16 7.99 8.06
CA LYS A 41 3.95 8.88 8.91
C LYS A 41 4.50 8.15 10.14
N LEU A 42 3.70 7.24 10.70
CA LEU A 42 4.11 6.48 11.88
C LEU A 42 5.29 5.56 11.59
N TYR A 43 5.39 5.02 10.39
CA TYR A 43 6.40 4.02 10.03
C TYR A 43 7.40 4.50 8.98
N LYS A 44 7.45 5.80 8.70
CA LYS A 44 8.24 6.31 7.56
C LYS A 44 9.74 6.14 7.71
N ASP A 45 10.25 6.06 8.93
CA ASP A 45 11.69 5.99 9.15
C ASP A 45 12.20 4.57 8.93
N ASN A 46 13.23 4.45 8.11
CA ASN A 46 13.89 3.18 7.81
C ASN A 46 12.91 2.13 7.29
N SER A 47 12.04 2.52 6.36
CA SER A 47 11.05 1.60 5.82
C SER A 47 11.24 1.35 4.34
N LYS A 48 10.77 0.20 3.90
CA LYS A 48 10.71 -0.18 2.49
C LYS A 48 9.29 -0.63 2.19
N VAL A 49 8.77 -0.20 1.06
CA VAL A 49 7.37 -0.43 0.71
C VAL A 49 7.27 -1.27 -0.55
N LEU A 50 6.39 -2.28 -0.51
CA LEU A 50 6.03 -3.08 -1.65
C LEU A 50 4.54 -2.91 -1.90
N ILE A 51 4.18 -2.46 -3.09
CA ILE A 51 2.79 -2.23 -3.48
C ILE A 51 2.44 -3.21 -4.59
N GLU A 52 1.34 -3.94 -4.43
CA GLU A 52 0.85 -4.81 -5.48
C GLU A 52 0.35 -3.95 -6.65
N LYS A 53 0.80 -4.29 -7.85
CA LYS A 53 0.40 -3.61 -9.08
C LYS A 53 -0.32 -4.61 -9.96
N VAL A 54 -1.60 -4.37 -10.19
CA VAL A 54 -2.45 -5.26 -10.97
C VAL A 54 -3.01 -4.49 -12.16
N ASN A 55 -3.04 -5.16 -13.32
CA ASN A 55 -3.69 -4.59 -14.49
C ASN A 55 -5.20 -4.51 -14.23
N ALA A 56 -5.79 -3.35 -14.50
CA ALA A 56 -7.21 -3.11 -14.26
C ALA A 56 -8.11 -4.08 -15.04
N PHE A 57 -7.64 -4.67 -16.14
CA PHE A 57 -8.41 -5.63 -16.91
C PHE A 57 -8.76 -6.90 -16.12
N TYR A 58 -7.99 -7.18 -15.08
CA TYR A 58 -8.25 -8.36 -14.25
C TYR A 58 -9.29 -8.11 -13.18
N LYS A 59 -9.79 -6.88 -13.07
CA LYS A 59 -10.84 -6.58 -12.11
C LYS A 59 -12.19 -6.94 -12.71
N SER A 60 -13.08 -7.42 -11.86
CA SER A 60 -14.38 -7.94 -12.29
C SER A 60 -15.38 -6.85 -12.68
N SER A 61 -15.12 -5.59 -12.32
CA SER A 61 -16.04 -4.51 -12.61
C SER A 61 -15.29 -3.19 -12.78
N ALA A 62 -15.93 -2.25 -13.45
CA ALA A 62 -15.38 -0.90 -13.59
C ALA A 62 -15.20 -0.23 -12.24
N LYS A 63 -16.13 -0.47 -11.31
CA LYS A 63 -16.03 0.10 -9.96
C LYS A 63 -14.80 -0.43 -9.24
N SER A 64 -14.54 -1.73 -9.32
CA SER A 64 -13.37 -2.32 -8.69
C SER A 64 -12.08 -1.80 -9.29
N ALA A 65 -12.04 -1.66 -10.62
CA ALA A 65 -10.88 -1.13 -11.30
C ALA A 65 -10.62 0.32 -10.91
N PHE A 66 -11.68 1.12 -10.82
CA PHE A 66 -11.57 2.52 -10.42
C PHE A 66 -11.06 2.64 -8.99
N THR A 67 -11.62 1.85 -8.08
CA THR A 67 -11.23 1.87 -6.67
C THR A 67 -9.77 1.47 -6.52
N PHE A 68 -9.34 0.41 -7.22
CA PHE A 68 -7.94 -0.01 -7.19
C PHE A 68 -7.03 1.12 -7.68
N GLY A 69 -7.36 1.71 -8.82
CA GLY A 69 -6.54 2.77 -9.40
C GLY A 69 -6.45 4.00 -8.50
N SER A 70 -7.58 4.40 -7.89
CA SER A 70 -7.61 5.53 -6.98
C SER A 70 -6.74 5.27 -5.75
N ASN A 71 -6.87 4.10 -5.15
CA ASN A 71 -6.10 3.74 -3.97
C ASN A 71 -4.62 3.59 -4.29
N PHE A 72 -4.31 2.98 -5.41
CA PHE A 72 -2.93 2.82 -5.86
C PHE A 72 -2.27 4.18 -6.05
N GLY A 73 -2.96 5.10 -6.70
CA GLY A 73 -2.47 6.46 -6.90
C GLY A 73 -2.28 7.21 -5.58
N ALA A 74 -3.24 7.07 -4.66
CA ALA A 74 -3.16 7.73 -3.36
C ALA A 74 -1.95 7.23 -2.56
N TRP A 75 -1.72 5.92 -2.52
CA TRP A 75 -0.56 5.37 -1.83
C TRP A 75 0.75 5.86 -2.43
N GLN A 76 0.84 5.89 -3.77
CA GLN A 76 2.05 6.39 -4.42
C GLN A 76 2.33 7.83 -4.06
N ALA A 77 1.29 8.68 -4.07
CA ALA A 77 1.45 10.09 -3.73
C ALA A 77 1.90 10.27 -2.29
N ILE A 78 1.33 9.51 -1.37
CA ILE A 78 1.69 9.59 0.05
C ILE A 78 3.15 9.17 0.26
N PHE A 79 3.56 8.03 -0.32
CA PHE A 79 4.94 7.59 -0.17
C PHE A 79 5.92 8.57 -0.80
N ALA A 80 5.56 9.15 -1.94
CA ALA A 80 6.42 10.16 -2.58
C ALA A 80 6.55 11.40 -1.69
N SER A 81 5.46 11.82 -1.05
CA SER A 81 5.50 13.02 -0.20
C SER A 81 6.37 12.82 1.03
N PHE A 82 6.49 11.60 1.53
CA PHE A 82 7.39 11.27 2.63
C PHE A 82 8.76 10.81 2.16
N GLN A 83 8.99 10.79 0.85
CA GLN A 83 10.27 10.40 0.23
C GLN A 83 10.66 8.97 0.58
N ILE A 84 9.69 8.09 0.67
CA ILE A 84 9.92 6.68 0.95
C ILE A 84 10.09 5.93 -0.36
N HIS A 85 11.16 5.15 -0.46
CA HIS A 85 11.37 4.28 -1.61
C HIS A 85 10.30 3.21 -1.66
N ARG A 86 9.74 2.98 -2.83
CA ARG A 86 8.72 1.97 -3.01
C ARG A 86 9.00 1.13 -4.23
N GLU A 87 8.67 -0.16 -4.12
CA GLU A 87 8.78 -1.10 -5.21
C GLU A 87 7.40 -1.63 -5.55
N PHE A 88 7.24 -2.07 -6.78
CA PHE A 88 5.95 -2.53 -7.26
C PHE A 88 6.06 -4.00 -7.62
N GLU A 89 5.10 -4.78 -7.16
CA GLU A 89 4.99 -6.20 -7.46
C GLU A 89 3.83 -6.39 -8.42
N ARG A 90 4.12 -6.85 -9.63
CA ARG A 90 3.08 -7.13 -10.60
C ARG A 90 2.50 -8.51 -10.36
N MET A 91 1.18 -8.61 -10.33
CA MET A 91 0.53 -9.89 -10.17
C MET A 91 0.76 -10.76 -11.39
N GLN A 92 1.18 -11.99 -11.16
CA GLN A 92 1.37 -12.97 -12.21
C GLN A 92 0.05 -13.69 -12.50
N LYS A 93 -0.13 -14.05 -13.75
CA LYS A 93 -1.32 -14.80 -14.16
C LYS A 93 -0.96 -16.26 -14.32
#